data_016fa4a69ca53c5a058e06ef9d7766be
#
_entry.id   016fa4a69ca53c5a058e06ef9d7766be
#
_cell.length_a   1.000
_cell.length_b   1.000
_cell.length_c   1.000
_cell.angle_alpha   90.00
_cell.angle_beta   90.00
_cell.angle_gamma   90.00
#
_symmetry.space_group_name_H-M   'P 1'
#
loop_
_entity.id
_entity.type
_entity.pdbx_description
1 polymer ?
#
loop_
_entity_poly.entity_id
_entity_poly.type
_entity_poly.pdbx_seq_one_letter_code
_entity_poly.pdbx_strand_id
1 'polypeptide(L)'
;MVTPNSAGPSRRVLGTALALVAVALVVLVAGGTAGASSHGRGSAHPTIVLVHGDWADASSWTAVIKRLQHKGFTVVAPPNLLRGPATDAPNLAGYLGSISGPIVLVAHSYGGFVATNAATGNSNVKALVYIDAFAPDEGETAGDLVARGHSCVDANALSQVPYEGGVDLYLRRDANQSYAGFSECFANGVDRDEAAILFATQRPAAPAQFAEPSGPPAWKTTPSWSLIGTEDHVIPQPLQEEMSRRAGAHITRLDAGHLSLITNPGDVTKLILDAVDATS
;
A
#
# COMPACT_ATOMS: atom_id res chain seq x y z
N MET A 1 41.75 33.87 55.82
CA MET A 1 41.51 33.06 57.04
C MET A 1 40.84 31.77 56.63
N VAL A 2 41.59 30.67 56.84
CA VAL A 2 41.15 29.28 57.07
C VAL A 2 40.28 28.59 56.01
N THR A 3 40.96 27.71 55.24
CA THR A 3 40.39 26.43 54.78
C THR A 3 40.28 25.43 55.92
N PRO A 4 39.41 24.40 55.85
CA PRO A 4 39.91 23.07 55.60
C PRO A 4 39.00 22.22 54.67
N ASN A 5 39.57 21.58 53.76
CA ASN A 5 39.84 20.16 53.54
C ASN A 5 38.90 19.12 54.17
N SER A 6 38.14 18.38 53.35
CA SER A 6 37.71 17.03 53.74
C SER A 6 37.59 16.13 52.48
N ALA A 7 38.41 15.10 52.48
CA ALA A 7 38.42 14.01 51.52
C ALA A 7 37.19 13.11 51.69
N GLY A 8 36.53 12.72 50.60
CA GLY A 8 35.49 11.69 50.54
C GLY A 8 35.99 10.45 49.80
N PRO A 9 35.49 9.27 50.07
CA PRO A 9 36.12 7.98 49.81
C PRO A 9 35.93 7.49 48.36
N SER A 10 37.00 6.86 47.87
CA SER A 10 37.11 6.10 46.64
C SER A 10 36.07 4.97 46.55
N ARG A 11 35.20 4.99 45.55
CA ARG A 11 34.37 3.83 45.17
C ARG A 11 35.15 2.93 44.23
N ARG A 12 35.40 1.73 44.69
CA ARG A 12 35.95 0.61 43.89
C ARG A 12 34.90 0.21 42.82
N VAL A 13 35.32 0.20 41.56
CA VAL A 13 34.55 -0.36 40.47
C VAL A 13 34.74 -1.87 40.50
N LEU A 14 33.70 -2.61 40.79
CA LEU A 14 33.66 -4.07 40.66
C LEU A 14 33.39 -4.37 39.18
N GLY A 15 34.40 -4.91 38.48
CA GLY A 15 34.26 -5.45 37.13
C GLY A 15 33.50 -6.76 37.16
N THR A 16 32.35 -6.79 36.54
CA THR A 16 31.59 -8.04 36.27
C THR A 16 32.07 -8.63 34.94
N ALA A 17 32.78 -9.76 35.04
CA ALA A 17 33.18 -10.56 33.89
C ALA A 17 31.97 -11.28 33.32
N LEU A 18 31.64 -11.02 32.07
CA LEU A 18 30.60 -11.77 31.32
C LEU A 18 31.25 -13.08 30.81
N ALA A 19 30.83 -14.21 31.37
CA ALA A 19 31.21 -15.53 30.87
C ALA A 19 30.39 -15.88 29.63
N LEU A 20 31.04 -15.97 28.46
CA LEU A 20 30.46 -16.51 27.23
C LEU A 20 30.41 -18.04 27.35
N VAL A 21 29.21 -18.61 27.46
CA VAL A 21 29.02 -20.06 27.33
C VAL A 21 28.82 -20.37 25.84
N ALA A 22 29.84 -20.96 25.23
CA ALA A 22 29.79 -21.53 23.89
C ALA A 22 29.14 -22.93 23.99
N VAL A 23 27.92 -23.09 23.51
CA VAL A 23 27.30 -24.39 23.35
C VAL A 23 27.70 -24.94 21.98
N ALA A 24 28.59 -25.91 21.96
CA ALA A 24 28.95 -26.66 20.75
C ALA A 24 27.88 -27.72 20.49
N LEU A 25 27.06 -27.54 19.45
CA LEU A 25 26.09 -28.52 18.97
C LEU A 25 26.83 -29.50 18.02
N VAL A 26 27.10 -30.72 18.47
CA VAL A 26 27.60 -31.79 17.62
C VAL A 26 26.42 -32.38 16.87
N VAL A 27 26.34 -32.12 15.55
CA VAL A 27 25.35 -32.79 14.66
C VAL A 27 26.00 -34.02 14.10
N LEU A 28 25.51 -35.20 14.54
CA LEU A 28 25.80 -36.48 13.88
C LEU A 28 25.09 -36.50 12.53
N VAL A 29 25.83 -36.47 11.44
CA VAL A 29 25.29 -36.69 10.09
C VAL A 29 25.19 -38.21 9.87
N ALA A 30 24.01 -38.75 10.07
CA ALA A 30 23.68 -40.11 9.57
C ALA A 30 23.41 -39.97 8.06
N GLY A 31 24.32 -40.50 7.23
CA GLY A 31 24.17 -40.57 5.79
C GLY A 31 23.03 -41.49 5.38
N GLY A 32 21.85 -40.92 5.12
CA GLY A 32 20.77 -41.53 4.39
C GLY A 32 20.71 -40.97 2.99
N THR A 33 21.00 -41.75 1.97
CA THR A 33 20.73 -41.39 0.57
C THR A 33 19.23 -41.38 0.34
N ALA A 34 18.56 -40.32 0.74
CA ALA A 34 17.18 -40.07 0.32
C ALA A 34 17.21 -39.61 -1.14
N GLY A 35 16.67 -40.44 -2.03
CA GLY A 35 16.48 -40.09 -3.44
C GLY A 35 15.76 -38.75 -3.53
N ALA A 36 16.41 -37.78 -4.12
CA ALA A 36 15.78 -36.50 -4.46
C ALA A 36 14.70 -36.77 -5.49
N SER A 37 13.46 -36.95 -5.02
CA SER A 37 12.29 -36.81 -5.89
C SER A 37 12.35 -35.38 -6.44
N SER A 38 12.69 -35.25 -7.70
CA SER A 38 12.51 -34.02 -8.46
C SER A 38 11.00 -33.75 -8.54
N HIS A 39 10.47 -33.10 -7.51
CA HIS A 39 9.18 -32.45 -7.65
C HIS A 39 9.40 -31.40 -8.75
N GLY A 40 8.72 -31.62 -9.89
CA GLY A 40 8.71 -30.66 -10.98
C GLY A 40 8.49 -29.27 -10.38
N ARG A 41 9.31 -28.31 -10.79
CA ARG A 41 9.07 -26.89 -10.51
C ARG A 41 7.77 -26.52 -11.21
N GLY A 42 6.63 -26.79 -10.56
CA GLY A 42 5.44 -26.02 -10.83
C GLY A 42 5.83 -24.57 -10.57
N SER A 43 5.51 -23.66 -11.50
CA SER A 43 5.76 -22.25 -11.31
C SER A 43 5.20 -21.88 -9.93
N ALA A 44 6.05 -21.38 -9.04
CA ALA A 44 5.61 -21.00 -7.71
C ALA A 44 4.56 -19.90 -7.91
N HIS A 45 3.37 -20.09 -7.31
CA HIS A 45 2.35 -19.05 -7.32
C HIS A 45 2.95 -17.73 -6.87
N PRO A 46 2.63 -16.61 -7.54
CA PRO A 46 3.15 -15.31 -7.13
C PRO A 46 2.64 -14.94 -5.74
N THR A 47 3.44 -14.18 -5.00
CA THR A 47 2.94 -13.48 -3.81
C THR A 47 2.11 -12.29 -4.28
N ILE A 48 0.88 -12.16 -3.78
CA ILE A 48 0.01 -11.03 -4.05
C ILE A 48 0.22 -10.00 -2.94
N VAL A 49 0.69 -8.81 -3.32
CA VAL A 49 0.92 -7.69 -2.40
C VAL A 49 -0.15 -6.65 -2.63
N LEU A 50 -0.90 -6.31 -1.57
CA LEU A 50 -2.04 -5.38 -1.60
C LEU A 50 -1.66 -4.08 -0.90
N VAL A 51 -1.80 -2.94 -1.58
CA VAL A 51 -1.43 -1.61 -1.07
C VAL A 51 -2.69 -0.75 -0.96
N HIS A 52 -3.02 -0.33 0.26
CA HIS A 52 -4.17 0.53 0.52
C HIS A 52 -3.89 2.00 0.16
N GLY A 53 -4.95 2.77 -0.07
CA GLY A 53 -4.91 4.20 -0.32
C GLY A 53 -5.03 5.06 0.94
N ASP A 54 -5.29 6.36 0.73
CA ASP A 54 -5.52 7.33 1.77
C ASP A 54 -6.79 7.02 2.56
N TRP A 55 -6.84 7.51 3.79
CA TRP A 55 -7.98 7.39 4.72
C TRP A 55 -8.45 5.96 4.97
N ALA A 56 -7.66 4.98 4.57
CA ALA A 56 -7.89 3.55 4.73
C ALA A 56 -6.67 2.87 5.35
N ASP A 57 -6.78 1.58 5.59
CA ASP A 57 -5.68 0.70 5.98
C ASP A 57 -5.81 -0.68 5.32
N ALA A 58 -4.94 -1.61 5.70
CA ALA A 58 -4.92 -2.96 5.14
C ALA A 58 -6.24 -3.74 5.36
N SER A 59 -7.08 -3.36 6.33
CA SER A 59 -8.36 -4.02 6.60
C SER A 59 -9.38 -3.83 5.48
N SER A 60 -9.25 -2.75 4.68
CA SER A 60 -10.07 -2.53 3.49
C SER A 60 -9.98 -3.68 2.46
N TRP A 61 -8.88 -4.43 2.48
CA TRP A 61 -8.63 -5.59 1.63
C TRP A 61 -9.17 -6.91 2.21
N THR A 62 -9.77 -6.93 3.40
CA THR A 62 -10.12 -8.16 4.13
C THR A 62 -10.92 -9.17 3.29
N ALA A 63 -11.92 -8.72 2.54
CA ALA A 63 -12.75 -9.59 1.71
C ALA A 63 -11.96 -10.17 0.50
N VAL A 64 -11.09 -9.39 -0.10
CA VAL A 64 -10.20 -9.81 -1.21
C VAL A 64 -9.14 -10.79 -0.69
N ILE A 65 -8.49 -10.48 0.44
CA ILE A 65 -7.51 -11.36 1.09
C ILE A 65 -8.10 -12.76 1.32
N LYS A 66 -9.28 -12.83 1.95
CA LYS A 66 -9.95 -14.12 2.22
C LYS A 66 -10.18 -14.91 0.94
N ARG A 67 -10.65 -14.27 -0.14
CA ARG A 67 -10.91 -14.93 -1.43
C ARG A 67 -9.64 -15.46 -2.07
N LEU A 68 -8.56 -14.70 -2.07
CA LEU A 68 -7.28 -15.10 -2.64
C LEU A 68 -6.61 -16.23 -1.81
N GLN A 69 -6.65 -16.13 -0.47
CA GLN A 69 -6.14 -17.17 0.42
C GLN A 69 -6.91 -18.50 0.25
N HIS A 70 -8.23 -18.47 0.08
CA HIS A 70 -9.02 -19.67 -0.22
C HIS A 70 -8.65 -20.33 -1.55
N LYS A 71 -8.02 -19.58 -2.46
CA LYS A 71 -7.48 -20.09 -3.72
C LYS A 71 -6.02 -20.54 -3.62
N GLY A 72 -5.43 -20.49 -2.42
CA GLY A 72 -4.08 -21.00 -2.15
C GLY A 72 -2.94 -19.99 -2.38
N PHE A 73 -3.26 -18.70 -2.63
CA PHE A 73 -2.23 -17.68 -2.80
C PHE A 73 -1.64 -17.20 -1.46
N THR A 74 -0.35 -16.89 -1.47
CA THR A 74 0.28 -16.08 -0.43
C THR A 74 -0.12 -14.63 -0.66
N VAL A 75 -0.80 -14.04 0.32
CA VAL A 75 -1.29 -12.65 0.25
C VAL A 75 -0.76 -11.86 1.43
N VAL A 76 -0.21 -10.69 1.15
CA VAL A 76 0.29 -9.75 2.17
C VAL A 76 -0.23 -8.35 1.87
N ALA A 77 -0.48 -7.59 2.93
CA ALA A 77 -0.97 -6.22 2.83
C ALA A 77 -0.15 -5.33 3.79
N PRO A 78 1.07 -4.91 3.37
CA PRO A 78 1.90 -4.06 4.21
C PRO A 78 1.22 -2.71 4.45
N PRO A 79 1.45 -2.07 5.61
CA PRO A 79 0.94 -0.74 5.86
C PRO A 79 1.57 0.27 4.89
N ASN A 80 0.74 1.11 4.26
CA ASN A 80 1.19 2.30 3.57
C ASN A 80 1.34 3.43 4.59
N LEU A 81 2.45 4.16 4.57
CA LEU A 81 2.76 5.14 5.60
C LEU A 81 1.94 6.42 5.48
N LEU A 82 1.46 6.76 4.28
CA LEU A 82 0.64 7.92 3.97
C LEU A 82 1.35 9.26 4.28
N ARG A 83 2.66 9.32 4.00
CA ARG A 83 3.51 10.50 4.29
C ARG A 83 4.00 11.23 3.05
N GLY A 84 3.81 10.68 1.87
CA GLY A 84 4.22 11.22 0.57
C GLY A 84 5.05 10.23 -0.24
N PRO A 85 5.02 10.32 -1.58
CA PRO A 85 5.71 9.39 -2.48
C PRO A 85 7.19 9.21 -2.17
N ALA A 86 7.90 10.28 -1.79
CA ALA A 86 9.32 10.23 -1.47
C ALA A 86 9.64 9.37 -0.23
N THR A 87 8.66 9.17 0.66
CA THR A 87 8.76 8.32 1.85
C THR A 87 8.14 6.95 1.62
N ASP A 88 6.93 6.93 1.05
CA ASP A 88 6.10 5.73 0.99
C ASP A 88 6.60 4.75 -0.07
N ALA A 89 7.06 5.25 -1.23
CA ALA A 89 7.54 4.39 -2.29
C ALA A 89 8.84 3.65 -1.94
N PRO A 90 9.89 4.29 -1.36
CA PRO A 90 11.05 3.57 -0.87
C PRO A 90 10.74 2.54 0.23
N ASN A 91 9.79 2.85 1.12
CA ASN A 91 9.35 1.92 2.16
C ASN A 91 8.72 0.66 1.54
N LEU A 92 7.78 0.82 0.60
CA LEU A 92 7.18 -0.29 -0.12
C LEU A 92 8.22 -1.03 -0.98
N ALA A 93 9.14 -0.33 -1.65
CA ALA A 93 10.20 -0.96 -2.45
C ALA A 93 11.10 -1.86 -1.59
N GLY A 94 11.47 -1.42 -0.39
CA GLY A 94 12.20 -2.24 0.59
C GLY A 94 11.44 -3.50 0.97
N TYR A 95 10.13 -3.37 1.21
CA TYR A 95 9.27 -4.53 1.49
C TYR A 95 9.21 -5.50 0.30
N LEU A 96 8.98 -5.00 -0.93
CA LEU A 96 8.97 -5.82 -2.14
C LEU A 96 10.30 -6.53 -2.36
N GLY A 97 11.42 -5.87 -2.06
CA GLY A 97 12.77 -6.44 -2.14
C GLY A 97 13.02 -7.61 -1.16
N SER A 98 12.23 -7.71 -0.10
CA SER A 98 12.30 -8.83 0.86
C SER A 98 11.56 -10.09 0.42
N ILE A 99 10.74 -10.00 -0.63
CA ILE A 99 9.94 -11.11 -1.15
C ILE A 99 10.73 -11.86 -2.22
N SER A 100 10.93 -13.15 -2.00
CA SER A 100 11.52 -14.04 -3.01
C SER A 100 10.48 -14.55 -3.99
N GLY A 101 10.82 -14.54 -5.30
CA GLY A 101 9.94 -15.04 -6.35
C GLY A 101 9.01 -13.97 -6.96
N PRO A 102 8.06 -14.39 -7.82
CA PRO A 102 7.20 -13.48 -8.55
C PRO A 102 6.19 -12.77 -7.63
N ILE A 103 5.89 -11.51 -7.96
CA ILE A 103 4.96 -10.66 -7.24
C ILE A 103 3.89 -10.14 -8.22
N VAL A 104 2.64 -10.20 -7.81
CA VAL A 104 1.55 -9.38 -8.38
C VAL A 104 1.26 -8.26 -7.38
N LEU A 105 1.54 -7.02 -7.80
CA LEU A 105 1.37 -5.84 -6.95
C LEU A 105 0.05 -5.17 -7.27
N VAL A 106 -0.84 -5.15 -6.28
CA VAL A 106 -2.20 -4.61 -6.39
C VAL A 106 -2.31 -3.37 -5.52
N ALA A 107 -2.86 -2.31 -6.06
CA ALA A 107 -2.93 -1.05 -5.35
C ALA A 107 -4.28 -0.36 -5.53
N HIS A 108 -4.79 0.25 -4.46
CA HIS A 108 -6.01 1.04 -4.43
C HIS A 108 -5.67 2.53 -4.24
N SER A 109 -6.35 3.40 -4.98
CA SER A 109 -6.31 4.84 -4.77
C SER A 109 -4.88 5.42 -4.78
N TYR A 110 -4.47 6.19 -3.76
CA TYR A 110 -3.09 6.66 -3.57
C TYR A 110 -2.07 5.52 -3.50
N GLY A 111 -2.47 4.33 -3.07
CA GLY A 111 -1.61 3.15 -3.13
C GLY A 111 -1.08 2.86 -4.54
N GLY A 112 -1.83 3.23 -5.59
CA GLY A 112 -1.40 3.14 -6.98
C GLY A 112 -0.24 4.08 -7.31
N PHE A 113 -0.27 5.30 -6.75
CA PHE A 113 0.84 6.25 -6.85
C PHE A 113 2.12 5.66 -6.23
N VAL A 114 1.99 5.10 -5.03
CA VAL A 114 3.11 4.46 -4.30
C VAL A 114 3.61 3.23 -5.05
N ALA A 115 2.72 2.34 -5.49
CA ALA A 115 3.06 1.11 -6.21
C ALA A 115 3.77 1.38 -7.54
N THR A 116 3.31 2.38 -8.29
CA THR A 116 3.91 2.82 -9.56
C THR A 116 5.39 3.16 -9.38
N ASN A 117 5.75 3.83 -8.30
CA ASN A 117 7.13 4.23 -8.01
C ASN A 117 7.94 3.11 -7.35
N ALA A 118 7.33 2.38 -6.42
CA ALA A 118 8.00 1.34 -5.64
C ALA A 118 8.42 0.12 -6.47
N ALA A 119 7.67 -0.19 -7.54
CA ALA A 119 7.95 -1.34 -8.40
C ALA A 119 9.04 -1.07 -9.44
N THR A 120 9.44 0.19 -9.64
CA THR A 120 10.44 0.56 -10.66
C THR A 120 11.76 -0.17 -10.45
N GLY A 121 12.21 -0.90 -11.46
CA GLY A 121 13.45 -1.68 -11.42
C GLY A 121 13.36 -3.01 -10.66
N ASN A 122 12.23 -3.37 -10.07
CA ASN A 122 12.05 -4.65 -9.40
C ASN A 122 11.57 -5.73 -10.38
N SER A 123 12.48 -6.56 -10.85
CA SER A 123 12.20 -7.64 -11.81
C SER A 123 11.30 -8.77 -11.27
N ASN A 124 11.08 -8.84 -9.95
CA ASN A 124 10.15 -9.78 -9.35
C ASN A 124 8.69 -9.34 -9.50
N VAL A 125 8.42 -8.06 -9.67
CA VAL A 125 7.05 -7.56 -9.93
C VAL A 125 6.69 -7.88 -11.39
N LYS A 126 5.76 -8.82 -11.56
CA LYS A 126 5.32 -9.34 -12.88
C LYS A 126 4.08 -8.64 -13.39
N ALA A 127 3.26 -8.10 -12.51
CA ALA A 127 2.03 -7.39 -12.84
C ALA A 127 1.78 -6.24 -11.87
N LEU A 128 1.20 -5.16 -12.39
CA LEU A 128 0.61 -4.06 -11.63
C LEU A 128 -0.91 -4.11 -11.81
N VAL A 129 -1.65 -4.07 -10.71
CA VAL A 129 -3.12 -4.06 -10.74
C VAL A 129 -3.61 -2.82 -10.00
N TYR A 130 -4.27 -1.93 -10.72
CA TYR A 130 -4.81 -0.67 -10.22
C TYR A 130 -6.31 -0.83 -9.96
N ILE A 131 -6.75 -0.61 -8.74
CA ILE A 131 -8.15 -0.69 -8.32
C ILE A 131 -8.60 0.70 -7.90
N ASP A 132 -9.43 1.37 -8.70
CA ASP A 132 -9.87 2.75 -8.45
C ASP A 132 -8.68 3.66 -8.07
N ALA A 133 -7.58 3.60 -8.85
CA ALA A 133 -6.28 4.03 -8.39
C ALA A 133 -5.57 5.00 -9.35
N PHE A 134 -4.64 5.77 -8.79
CA PHE A 134 -3.70 6.56 -9.58
C PHE A 134 -2.67 5.66 -10.29
N ALA A 135 -2.38 5.99 -11.55
CA ALA A 135 -1.26 5.45 -12.32
C ALA A 135 -0.47 6.64 -12.94
N PRO A 136 0.27 7.39 -12.11
CA PRO A 136 0.92 8.63 -12.53
C PRO A 136 2.03 8.39 -13.55
N ASP A 137 2.32 9.39 -14.41
CA ASP A 137 3.57 9.48 -15.15
C ASP A 137 4.62 10.27 -14.34
N GLU A 138 5.85 10.24 -14.80
CA GLU A 138 6.95 10.96 -14.19
C GLU A 138 6.66 12.47 -14.12
N GLY A 139 6.85 13.05 -12.95
CA GLY A 139 6.62 14.48 -12.69
C GLY A 139 5.18 14.86 -12.34
N GLU A 140 4.19 13.98 -12.53
CA GLU A 140 2.82 14.25 -12.10
C GLU A 140 2.70 14.22 -10.57
N THR A 141 1.86 15.11 -10.01
CA THR A 141 1.49 15.10 -8.59
C THR A 141 0.05 14.62 -8.43
N ALA A 142 -0.28 14.01 -7.27
CA ALA A 142 -1.67 13.65 -7.00
C ALA A 142 -2.57 14.89 -6.94
N GLY A 143 -2.05 16.03 -6.46
CA GLY A 143 -2.77 17.30 -6.43
C GLY A 143 -3.17 17.80 -7.82
N ASP A 144 -2.27 17.77 -8.80
CA ASP A 144 -2.57 18.16 -10.19
C ASP A 144 -3.58 17.20 -10.83
N LEU A 145 -3.46 15.89 -10.54
CA LEU A 145 -4.36 14.88 -11.06
C LEU A 145 -5.79 15.08 -10.53
N VAL A 146 -5.98 15.24 -9.22
CA VAL A 146 -7.32 15.45 -8.65
C VAL A 146 -7.94 16.78 -9.10
N ALA A 147 -7.13 17.84 -9.21
CA ALA A 147 -7.60 19.11 -9.71
C ALA A 147 -8.09 19.03 -11.16
N ARG A 148 -7.35 18.34 -12.03
CA ARG A 148 -7.70 18.10 -13.43
C ARG A 148 -8.90 17.17 -13.59
N GLY A 149 -9.04 16.20 -12.69
CA GLY A 149 -10.13 15.21 -12.71
C GLY A 149 -11.44 15.71 -12.15
N HIS A 150 -11.49 16.89 -11.53
CA HIS A 150 -12.68 17.34 -10.81
C HIS A 150 -13.11 16.41 -9.65
N SER A 151 -12.13 15.97 -8.87
CA SER A 151 -12.33 15.15 -7.68
C SER A 151 -13.26 15.81 -6.67
N CYS A 152 -14.02 15.01 -5.93
CA CYS A 152 -14.74 15.48 -4.74
C CYS A 152 -13.80 15.80 -3.55
N VAL A 153 -12.55 15.37 -3.62
CA VAL A 153 -11.53 15.68 -2.61
C VAL A 153 -10.89 17.03 -2.94
N ASP A 154 -11.51 18.09 -2.45
CA ASP A 154 -10.97 19.46 -2.48
C ASP A 154 -10.56 19.92 -1.07
N ALA A 155 -10.08 21.15 -0.95
CA ALA A 155 -9.69 21.74 0.32
C ALA A 155 -10.85 21.82 1.34
N ASN A 156 -12.10 21.85 0.89
CA ASN A 156 -13.28 21.91 1.76
C ASN A 156 -13.65 20.50 2.28
N ALA A 157 -13.30 19.46 1.55
CA ALA A 157 -13.50 18.08 1.97
C ALA A 157 -12.53 17.65 3.09
N LEU A 158 -11.45 18.42 3.31
CA LEU A 158 -10.37 18.06 4.23
C LEU A 158 -10.43 18.84 5.54
N SER A 159 -10.21 18.14 6.65
CA SER A 159 -9.94 18.69 7.97
C SER A 159 -8.44 18.60 8.25
N GLN A 160 -7.84 19.72 8.64
CA GLN A 160 -6.43 19.80 9.00
C GLN A 160 -6.27 19.63 10.51
N VAL A 161 -5.46 18.67 10.93
CA VAL A 161 -5.14 18.42 12.34
C VAL A 161 -3.63 18.65 12.52
N PRO A 162 -3.23 19.80 13.10
CA PRO A 162 -1.83 20.07 13.31
C PRO A 162 -1.24 19.24 14.43
N TYR A 163 0.03 18.84 14.27
CA TYR A 163 0.85 18.23 15.31
C TYR A 163 2.25 18.82 15.26
N GLU A 164 3.10 18.52 16.26
CA GLU A 164 4.48 18.99 16.25
C GLU A 164 5.24 18.45 15.03
N GLY A 165 5.65 19.35 14.15
CA GLY A 165 6.38 19.01 12.92
C GLY A 165 5.53 18.81 11.68
N GLY A 166 4.18 18.92 11.73
CA GLY A 166 3.36 18.71 10.54
C GLY A 166 1.87 18.92 10.71
N VAL A 167 1.15 18.47 9.69
CA VAL A 167 -0.31 18.48 9.62
C VAL A 167 -0.79 17.16 9.07
N ASP A 168 -1.82 16.61 9.67
CA ASP A 168 -2.57 15.48 9.17
C ASP A 168 -3.89 15.91 8.52
N LEU A 169 -4.21 15.30 7.37
CA LEU A 169 -5.41 15.58 6.59
C LEU A 169 -6.41 14.42 6.73
N TYR A 170 -7.58 14.72 7.26
CA TYR A 170 -8.70 13.79 7.38
C TYR A 170 -9.84 14.23 6.46
N LEU A 171 -10.57 13.28 5.89
CA LEU A 171 -11.84 13.59 5.24
C LEU A 171 -12.88 13.99 6.29
N ARG A 172 -13.65 15.03 5.99
CA ARG A 172 -14.75 15.48 6.84
C ARG A 172 -15.95 14.54 6.71
N ARG A 173 -16.71 14.38 7.79
CA ARG A 173 -17.96 13.61 7.77
C ARG A 173 -18.99 14.27 6.84
N ASP A 174 -19.16 15.57 7.03
CA ASP A 174 -20.13 16.38 6.31
C ASP A 174 -19.34 17.48 5.58
N ALA A 175 -19.12 17.29 4.30
CA ALA A 175 -18.57 18.34 3.47
C ALA A 175 -19.69 19.30 3.09
N ASN A 176 -19.33 20.57 2.96
CA ASN A 176 -20.16 21.69 2.56
C ASN A 176 -21.05 21.31 1.37
N GLN A 177 -22.33 21.53 1.48
CA GLN A 177 -23.48 21.62 0.53
C GLN A 177 -23.32 21.21 -0.96
N SER A 178 -22.11 21.03 -1.49
CA SER A 178 -21.86 20.64 -2.88
C SER A 178 -21.34 19.21 -3.03
N TYR A 179 -20.77 18.64 -1.98
CA TYR A 179 -20.34 17.24 -1.93
C TYR A 179 -20.59 16.73 -0.52
N ALA A 180 -21.50 15.81 -0.37
CA ALA A 180 -21.81 15.20 0.88
C ALA A 180 -20.62 14.36 1.33
N GLY A 181 -19.87 14.84 2.25
CA GLY A 181 -18.79 14.29 3.06
C GLY A 181 -18.20 12.92 2.69
N PHE A 182 -17.66 12.29 3.69
CA PHE A 182 -17.02 10.99 3.58
C PHE A 182 -17.91 9.93 2.87
N SER A 183 -19.20 9.89 3.20
CA SER A 183 -20.10 8.84 2.69
C SER A 183 -20.42 8.95 1.21
N GLU A 184 -20.62 10.17 0.67
CA GLU A 184 -20.98 10.33 -0.75
C GLU A 184 -19.75 10.57 -1.65
N CYS A 185 -18.62 11.03 -1.09
CA CYS A 185 -17.40 11.24 -1.81
C CYS A 185 -16.53 9.97 -1.83
N PHE A 186 -16.11 9.51 -0.66
CA PHE A 186 -15.12 8.43 -0.53
C PHE A 186 -15.78 7.04 -0.43
N ALA A 187 -16.87 6.94 0.34
CA ALA A 187 -17.53 5.67 0.63
C ALA A 187 -18.89 5.51 -0.10
N ASN A 188 -19.04 6.18 -1.26
CA ASN A 188 -20.26 6.03 -2.06
C ASN A 188 -20.47 4.56 -2.47
N GLY A 189 -21.71 4.07 -2.30
CA GLY A 189 -22.07 2.67 -2.53
C GLY A 189 -21.71 1.70 -1.39
N VAL A 190 -20.99 2.15 -0.35
CA VAL A 190 -20.75 1.35 0.86
C VAL A 190 -21.95 1.39 1.78
N ASP A 191 -22.24 0.28 2.47
CA ASP A 191 -23.27 0.23 3.51
C ASP A 191 -23.04 1.32 4.56
N ARG A 192 -24.14 1.91 5.07
CA ARG A 192 -24.09 3.05 5.96
C ARG A 192 -23.32 2.79 7.26
N ASP A 193 -23.52 1.61 7.86
CA ASP A 193 -22.88 1.27 9.12
C ASP A 193 -21.38 0.98 8.90
N GLU A 194 -21.05 0.33 7.78
CA GLU A 194 -19.66 0.12 7.38
C GLU A 194 -18.95 1.44 7.04
N ALA A 195 -19.59 2.34 6.31
CA ALA A 195 -19.06 3.68 6.03
C ALA A 195 -18.81 4.48 7.31
N ALA A 196 -19.66 4.34 8.35
CA ALA A 196 -19.44 4.97 9.64
C ALA A 196 -18.22 4.40 10.38
N ILE A 197 -17.96 3.09 10.26
CA ILE A 197 -16.75 2.45 10.80
C ILE A 197 -15.51 2.93 10.05
N LEU A 198 -15.54 2.94 8.72
CA LEU A 198 -14.44 3.44 7.88
C LEU A 198 -14.11 4.89 8.21
N PHE A 199 -15.14 5.74 8.40
CA PHE A 199 -14.92 7.11 8.84
C PHE A 199 -14.22 7.21 10.19
N ALA A 200 -14.64 6.40 11.16
CA ALA A 200 -14.08 6.43 12.52
C ALA A 200 -12.64 5.90 12.60
N THR A 201 -12.24 5.05 11.64
CA THR A 201 -10.93 4.39 11.61
C THR A 201 -10.00 4.94 10.54
N GLN A 202 -10.39 6.01 9.82
CA GLN A 202 -9.58 6.58 8.76
C GLN A 202 -8.19 6.96 9.24
N ARG A 203 -7.20 6.66 8.42
CA ARG A 203 -5.82 7.07 8.64
C ARG A 203 -5.53 8.38 7.90
N PRO A 204 -4.84 9.34 8.54
CA PRO A 204 -4.61 10.62 7.90
C PRO A 204 -3.62 10.56 6.75
N ALA A 205 -3.87 11.39 5.75
CA ALA A 205 -2.94 11.70 4.68
C ALA A 205 -2.03 12.87 5.07
N ALA A 206 -0.76 12.89 4.65
CA ALA A 206 0.08 14.05 4.77
C ALA A 206 -0.06 14.98 3.53
N PRO A 207 0.09 16.31 3.67
CA PRO A 207 0.05 17.22 2.52
C PRO A 207 1.04 16.89 1.41
N ALA A 208 2.18 16.29 1.75
CA ALA A 208 3.21 15.87 0.82
C ALA A 208 2.71 14.88 -0.24
N GLN A 209 1.69 14.08 0.07
CA GLN A 209 1.07 13.15 -0.89
C GLN A 209 0.50 13.85 -2.12
N PHE A 210 -0.03 15.06 -1.93
CA PHE A 210 -0.61 15.85 -3.00
C PHE A 210 0.41 16.70 -3.76
N ALA A 211 1.55 17.01 -3.14
CA ALA A 211 2.53 17.97 -3.63
C ALA A 211 3.79 17.33 -4.23
N GLU A 212 4.15 16.13 -3.80
CA GLU A 212 5.36 15.47 -4.29
C GLU A 212 5.12 14.79 -5.65
N PRO A 213 6.07 14.96 -6.61
CA PRO A 213 5.94 14.38 -7.94
C PRO A 213 6.25 12.88 -7.96
N SER A 214 5.64 12.18 -8.90
CA SER A 214 6.00 10.81 -9.27
C SER A 214 7.40 10.76 -9.91
N GLY A 215 8.15 9.74 -9.58
CA GLY A 215 9.35 9.33 -10.33
C GLY A 215 9.02 8.53 -11.59
N PRO A 216 10.04 7.91 -12.23
CA PRO A 216 9.85 7.05 -13.39
C PRO A 216 8.89 5.90 -13.08
N PRO A 217 7.79 5.75 -13.85
CA PRO A 217 6.75 4.80 -13.49
C PRO A 217 7.04 3.37 -13.95
N ALA A 218 6.80 2.41 -13.07
CA ALA A 218 7.01 0.99 -13.35
C ALA A 218 6.14 0.43 -14.49
N TRP A 219 4.96 0.99 -14.73
CA TRP A 219 4.06 0.55 -15.81
C TRP A 219 4.66 0.72 -17.22
N LYS A 220 5.75 1.49 -17.39
CA LYS A 220 6.47 1.56 -18.67
C LYS A 220 7.14 0.24 -19.06
N THR A 221 7.39 -0.64 -18.11
CA THR A 221 8.09 -1.91 -18.32
C THR A 221 7.36 -3.13 -17.72
N THR A 222 6.30 -2.91 -16.95
CA THR A 222 5.54 -3.97 -16.27
C THR A 222 4.10 -3.98 -16.79
N PRO A 223 3.58 -5.13 -17.23
CA PRO A 223 2.19 -5.27 -17.66
C PRO A 223 1.21 -4.80 -16.57
N SER A 224 0.14 -4.15 -16.99
CA SER A 224 -0.78 -3.49 -16.05
C SER A 224 -2.24 -3.84 -16.32
N TRP A 225 -3.03 -3.91 -15.26
CA TRP A 225 -4.49 -4.09 -15.24
C TRP A 225 -5.13 -2.98 -14.43
N SER A 226 -6.32 -2.55 -14.82
CA SER A 226 -7.04 -1.49 -14.12
C SER A 226 -8.51 -1.86 -13.98
N LEU A 227 -9.05 -1.81 -12.76
CA LEU A 227 -10.47 -1.78 -12.50
C LEU A 227 -10.86 -0.34 -12.18
N ILE A 228 -11.86 0.15 -12.88
CA ILE A 228 -12.33 1.54 -12.80
C ILE A 228 -13.79 1.53 -12.35
N GLY A 229 -14.05 2.10 -11.18
CA GLY A 229 -15.40 2.39 -10.72
C GLY A 229 -16.00 3.54 -11.53
N THR A 230 -17.16 3.28 -12.20
CA THR A 230 -17.79 4.30 -13.05
C THR A 230 -18.45 5.43 -12.24
N GLU A 231 -18.73 5.16 -10.97
CA GLU A 231 -19.30 6.10 -10.00
C GLU A 231 -18.26 6.61 -8.98
N ASP A 232 -16.97 6.47 -9.30
CA ASP A 232 -15.90 6.98 -8.44
C ASP A 232 -15.84 8.51 -8.47
N HIS A 233 -16.10 9.13 -7.32
CA HIS A 233 -16.06 10.58 -7.14
C HIS A 233 -14.69 11.10 -6.67
N VAL A 234 -13.83 10.21 -6.12
CA VAL A 234 -12.47 10.56 -5.66
C VAL A 234 -11.51 10.66 -6.83
N ILE A 235 -11.48 9.63 -7.67
CA ILE A 235 -10.70 9.61 -8.92
C ILE A 235 -11.69 9.35 -10.05
N PRO A 236 -12.33 10.39 -10.60
CA PRO A 236 -13.40 10.22 -11.58
C PRO A 236 -13.00 9.37 -12.78
N GLN A 237 -13.95 8.57 -13.28
CA GLN A 237 -13.73 7.61 -14.36
C GLN A 237 -12.90 8.16 -15.54
N PRO A 238 -13.15 9.38 -16.08
CA PRO A 238 -12.36 9.88 -17.21
C PRO A 238 -10.87 10.01 -16.90
N LEU A 239 -10.52 10.40 -15.68
CA LEU A 239 -9.13 10.51 -15.24
C LEU A 239 -8.48 9.14 -15.08
N GLN A 240 -9.16 8.18 -14.46
CA GLN A 240 -8.67 6.81 -14.35
C GLN A 240 -8.45 6.18 -15.75
N GLU A 241 -9.38 6.42 -16.68
CA GLU A 241 -9.25 5.92 -18.06
C GLU A 241 -8.06 6.54 -18.79
N GLU A 242 -7.83 7.84 -18.63
CA GLU A 242 -6.67 8.53 -19.19
C GLU A 242 -5.37 7.88 -18.72
N MET A 243 -5.19 7.74 -17.40
CA MET A 243 -4.00 7.13 -16.80
C MET A 243 -3.85 5.67 -17.21
N SER A 244 -4.92 4.90 -17.20
CA SER A 244 -4.91 3.47 -17.56
C SER A 244 -4.56 3.23 -19.03
N ARG A 245 -5.10 4.04 -19.96
CA ARG A 245 -4.74 3.96 -21.37
C ARG A 245 -3.28 4.33 -21.61
N ARG A 246 -2.79 5.36 -20.96
CA ARG A 246 -1.38 5.77 -21.00
C ARG A 246 -0.45 4.66 -20.50
N ALA A 247 -0.84 3.98 -19.43
CA ALA A 247 -0.12 2.85 -18.87
C ALA A 247 -0.24 1.56 -19.71
N GLY A 248 -1.03 1.56 -20.80
CA GLY A 248 -1.30 0.35 -21.59
C GLY A 248 -2.03 -0.73 -20.82
N ALA A 249 -2.78 -0.38 -19.79
CA ALA A 249 -3.44 -1.33 -18.90
C ALA A 249 -4.65 -2.03 -19.56
N HIS A 250 -4.87 -3.30 -19.19
CA HIS A 250 -6.13 -3.99 -19.46
C HIS A 250 -7.23 -3.40 -18.58
N ILE A 251 -8.20 -2.69 -19.18
CA ILE A 251 -9.21 -1.92 -18.45
C ILE A 251 -10.49 -2.74 -18.27
N THR A 252 -10.93 -2.87 -17.03
CA THR A 252 -12.25 -3.36 -16.63
C THR A 252 -13.02 -2.22 -16.00
N ARG A 253 -14.29 -2.02 -16.42
CA ARG A 253 -15.20 -1.02 -15.81
C ARG A 253 -16.22 -1.74 -14.96
N LEU A 254 -16.54 -1.12 -13.84
CA LEU A 254 -17.49 -1.66 -12.88
C LEU A 254 -18.43 -0.54 -12.41
N ASP A 255 -19.69 -0.83 -12.31
CA ASP A 255 -20.68 0.05 -11.68
C ASP A 255 -20.46 0.03 -10.15
N ALA A 256 -19.51 0.86 -9.70
CA ALA A 256 -19.07 0.94 -8.31
C ALA A 256 -18.46 2.32 -8.03
N GLY A 257 -18.47 2.71 -6.75
CA GLY A 257 -17.76 3.88 -6.25
C GLY A 257 -16.28 3.59 -5.99
N HIS A 258 -15.61 4.54 -5.31
CA HIS A 258 -14.16 4.48 -5.02
C HIS A 258 -13.71 3.26 -4.22
N LEU A 259 -14.58 2.65 -3.42
CA LEU A 259 -14.24 1.51 -2.57
C LEU A 259 -14.72 0.17 -3.17
N SER A 260 -14.50 -0.07 -4.47
CA SER A 260 -14.89 -1.31 -5.13
C SER A 260 -14.26 -2.56 -4.50
N LEU A 261 -13.08 -2.44 -3.88
CA LEU A 261 -12.45 -3.53 -3.14
C LEU A 261 -13.30 -4.00 -1.93
N ILE A 262 -14.17 -3.13 -1.41
CA ILE A 262 -15.11 -3.43 -0.31
C ILE A 262 -16.46 -3.85 -0.88
N THR A 263 -17.03 -3.07 -1.79
CA THR A 263 -18.39 -3.31 -2.32
C THR A 263 -18.45 -4.48 -3.31
N ASN A 264 -17.39 -4.69 -4.10
CA ASN A 264 -17.33 -5.66 -5.18
C ASN A 264 -16.06 -6.54 -5.11
N PRO A 265 -15.75 -7.16 -3.95
CA PRO A 265 -14.49 -7.89 -3.75
C PRO A 265 -14.35 -9.11 -4.68
N GLY A 266 -15.46 -9.61 -5.24
CA GLY A 266 -15.47 -10.69 -6.23
C GLY A 266 -14.84 -10.28 -7.55
N ASP A 267 -15.25 -9.12 -8.10
CA ASP A 267 -14.76 -8.58 -9.37
C ASP A 267 -13.31 -8.14 -9.24
N VAL A 268 -12.95 -7.50 -8.13
CA VAL A 268 -11.55 -7.16 -7.80
C VAL A 268 -10.69 -8.42 -7.74
N THR A 269 -11.13 -9.47 -7.05
CA THR A 269 -10.41 -10.75 -7.00
C THR A 269 -10.25 -11.35 -8.39
N LYS A 270 -11.28 -11.29 -9.22
CA LYS A 270 -11.22 -11.80 -10.60
C LYS A 270 -10.15 -11.09 -11.41
N LEU A 271 -10.10 -9.76 -11.40
CA LEU A 271 -9.09 -9.00 -12.13
C LEU A 271 -7.66 -9.33 -11.66
N ILE A 272 -7.46 -9.50 -10.34
CA ILE A 272 -6.17 -9.91 -9.79
C ILE A 272 -5.75 -11.29 -10.34
N LEU A 273 -6.69 -12.24 -10.42
CA LEU A 273 -6.42 -13.57 -10.97
C LEU A 273 -6.15 -13.53 -12.48
N ASP A 274 -6.86 -12.71 -13.24
CA ASP A 274 -6.60 -12.50 -14.66
C ASP A 274 -5.15 -11.99 -14.88
N ALA A 275 -4.65 -11.12 -13.98
CA ALA A 275 -3.25 -10.66 -14.01
C ALA A 275 -2.25 -11.76 -13.63
N VAL A 276 -2.58 -12.57 -12.62
CA VAL A 276 -1.77 -13.75 -12.25
C VAL A 276 -1.64 -14.71 -13.43
N ASP A 277 -2.77 -15.09 -14.05
CA ASP A 277 -2.80 -16.08 -15.13
C ASP A 277 -2.01 -15.60 -16.37
N ALA A 278 -2.05 -14.31 -16.66
CA ALA A 278 -1.36 -13.72 -17.79
C ALA A 278 0.17 -13.58 -17.59
N THR A 279 0.67 -13.70 -16.35
CA THR A 279 2.08 -13.45 -15.99
C THR A 279 2.77 -14.63 -15.30
N SER A 280 2.11 -15.79 -15.25
CA SER A 280 2.61 -17.06 -14.66
C SER A 280 3.48 -17.87 -15.61
#